data_43fa53d1f64ab1c5048c2b363c032450
#
_entry.id   43fa53d1f64ab1c5048c2b363c032450
#
_cell.length_a   1.000
_cell.length_b   1.000
_cell.length_c   1.000
_cell.angle_alpha   90.00
_cell.angle_beta   90.00
_cell.angle_gamma   90.00
#
_symmetry.space_group_name_H-M   'P 1'
#
loop_
_entity.id
_entity.type
_entity.pdbx_description
1 polymer ?
#
loop_
_entity_poly.entity_id
_entity_poly.type
_entity_poly.pdbx_seq_one_letter_code
_entity_poly.pdbx_strand_id
1 'polypeptide(L)'
;MNNEAIESFLKDLLIPKLSEEQKMSCEGKITSEECALLLECFQNNKTPGNDGIPIEFYKKFWPLISEPFIQCINECFEKGEMSLSQKQAVITLIEKKGKDRSFLDNWRPISLVNVDAKIMSKAIATRIKNVLPNIIHHNQTGFIEDRYTGETVRSIFDIMDFTAKQDVPGLLIFIDFRKAFDSLERNFLQRCLESLNFGPNFIRWVMTFYKNIQSCVINNGITSNYFTIERGVRQGDPLSPYLFVVAVETLAIAIRQNSKIKGITIDQKETKLLQYAMTQRQFSWTLTRLKLFSSCSTISRSSQV
;
A
#
# COMPACT_ATOMS: atom_id res chain seq x y z
N MET A 1 17.14 -1.09 -6.52
CA MET A 1 17.92 -0.81 -5.29
C MET A 1 18.85 -1.99 -5.05
N ASN A 2 20.12 -1.79 -4.63
CA ASN A 2 21.03 -2.89 -4.34
C ASN A 2 20.58 -3.62 -3.06
N ASN A 3 20.65 -4.95 -3.03
CA ASN A 3 20.28 -5.78 -1.86
C ASN A 3 21.02 -5.38 -0.59
N GLU A 4 22.31 -5.10 -0.69
CA GLU A 4 23.13 -4.65 0.45
C GLU A 4 22.62 -3.34 1.07
N ALA A 5 22.16 -2.41 0.25
CA ALA A 5 21.59 -1.15 0.73
C ALA A 5 20.26 -1.36 1.44
N ILE A 6 19.42 -2.31 0.97
CA ILE A 6 18.17 -2.67 1.62
C ILE A 6 18.43 -3.33 2.97
N GLU A 7 19.33 -4.30 3.01
CA GLU A 7 19.71 -5.03 4.22
C GLU A 7 20.34 -4.08 5.25
N SER A 8 21.24 -3.20 4.81
CA SER A 8 21.83 -2.19 5.67
C SER A 8 20.77 -1.24 6.27
N PHE A 9 19.79 -0.81 5.45
CA PHE A 9 18.70 0.06 5.92
C PHE A 9 17.81 -0.64 6.96
N LEU A 10 17.42 -1.90 6.74
CA LEU A 10 16.51 -2.62 7.62
C LEU A 10 17.18 -3.14 8.89
N LYS A 11 18.48 -3.42 8.86
CA LYS A 11 19.23 -4.05 9.95
C LYS A 11 19.21 -3.26 11.25
N ASP A 12 19.28 -1.94 11.14
CA ASP A 12 19.38 -1.05 12.30
C ASP A 12 18.02 -0.59 12.84
N LEU A 13 16.93 -1.06 12.22
CA LEU A 13 15.58 -0.72 12.62
C LEU A 13 15.01 -1.72 13.63
N LEU A 14 14.42 -1.19 14.70
CA LEU A 14 13.64 -1.97 15.66
C LEU A 14 12.25 -2.25 15.07
N ILE A 15 12.19 -3.17 14.13
CA ILE A 15 10.97 -3.51 13.40
C ILE A 15 10.11 -4.44 14.27
N PRO A 16 8.83 -4.13 14.51
CA PRO A 16 7.91 -5.03 15.19
C PRO A 16 7.73 -6.31 14.38
N LYS A 17 7.56 -7.44 15.07
CA LYS A 17 7.43 -8.75 14.44
C LYS A 17 6.08 -9.37 14.77
N LEU A 18 5.49 -10.05 13.80
CA LEU A 18 4.34 -10.90 14.04
C LEU A 18 4.71 -12.00 15.02
N SER A 19 3.78 -12.33 15.94
CA SER A 19 3.88 -13.55 16.75
C SER A 19 3.79 -14.79 15.84
N GLU A 20 4.21 -15.95 16.33
CA GLU A 20 4.10 -17.20 15.55
C GLU A 20 2.63 -17.53 15.24
N GLU A 21 1.69 -17.24 16.13
CA GLU A 21 0.27 -17.42 15.88
C GLU A 21 -0.22 -16.52 14.73
N GLN A 22 0.12 -15.22 14.76
CA GLN A 22 -0.24 -14.26 13.70
C GLN A 22 0.39 -14.61 12.36
N LYS A 23 1.66 -15.05 12.37
CA LYS A 23 2.35 -15.55 11.18
C LYS A 23 1.62 -16.76 10.60
N MET A 24 1.29 -17.76 11.43
CA MET A 24 0.58 -18.97 11.00
C MET A 24 -0.83 -18.66 10.46
N SER A 25 -1.51 -17.66 10.99
CA SER A 25 -2.83 -17.26 10.48
C SER A 25 -2.80 -16.68 9.05
N CYS A 26 -1.63 -16.23 8.60
CA CYS A 26 -1.45 -15.74 7.22
C CYS A 26 -0.99 -16.86 6.25
N GLU A 27 -0.53 -18.00 6.76
CA GLU A 27 0.09 -19.06 5.98
C GLU A 27 -0.92 -20.01 5.29
N GLY A 28 -0.41 -20.81 4.38
CA GLY A 28 -1.14 -21.91 3.76
C GLY A 28 -1.78 -21.56 2.41
N LYS A 29 -2.40 -22.60 1.84
CA LYS A 29 -3.14 -22.51 0.59
C LYS A 29 -4.46 -21.75 0.78
N ILE A 30 -4.98 -21.21 -0.30
CA ILE A 30 -6.33 -20.60 -0.31
C ILE A 30 -7.37 -21.71 -0.37
N THR A 31 -8.45 -21.59 0.42
CA THR A 31 -9.52 -22.60 0.49
C THR A 31 -10.81 -22.14 -0.19
N SER A 32 -11.68 -23.10 -0.46
CA SER A 32 -13.00 -22.85 -1.05
C SER A 32 -13.89 -22.02 -0.14
N GLU A 33 -13.85 -22.33 1.16
CA GLU A 33 -14.62 -21.63 2.19
C GLU A 33 -14.18 -20.17 2.32
N GLU A 34 -12.85 -19.93 2.32
CA GLU A 34 -12.29 -18.58 2.34
C GLU A 34 -12.77 -17.78 1.12
N CYS A 35 -12.71 -18.36 -0.08
CA CYS A 35 -13.19 -17.70 -1.29
C CYS A 35 -14.70 -17.46 -1.28
N ALA A 36 -15.50 -18.42 -0.80
CA ALA A 36 -16.96 -18.28 -0.72
C ALA A 36 -17.36 -17.07 0.15
N LEU A 37 -16.76 -16.93 1.32
CA LEU A 37 -16.97 -15.77 2.20
C LEU A 37 -16.57 -14.45 1.55
N LEU A 38 -15.46 -14.45 0.80
CA LEU A 38 -14.98 -13.25 0.10
C LEU A 38 -15.88 -12.83 -1.04
N LEU A 39 -16.50 -13.77 -1.77
CA LEU A 39 -17.41 -13.45 -2.86
C LEU A 39 -18.57 -12.57 -2.40
N GLU A 40 -19.08 -12.78 -1.19
CA GLU A 40 -20.15 -11.94 -0.64
C GLU A 40 -19.71 -10.48 -0.40
N CYS A 41 -18.43 -10.27 -0.14
CA CYS A 41 -17.85 -8.94 0.08
C CYS A 41 -17.61 -8.14 -1.22
N PHE A 42 -17.67 -8.77 -2.39
CA PHE A 42 -17.49 -8.08 -3.66
C PHE A 42 -18.75 -7.34 -4.09
N GLN A 43 -18.58 -6.10 -4.53
CA GLN A 43 -19.67 -5.30 -5.08
C GLN A 43 -20.00 -5.76 -6.51
N ASN A 44 -21.28 -5.90 -6.80
CA ASN A 44 -21.80 -6.16 -8.13
C ASN A 44 -21.66 -4.94 -9.07
N ASN A 45 -21.85 -5.14 -10.36
CA ASN A 45 -21.82 -4.10 -11.39
C ASN A 45 -20.46 -3.37 -11.46
N LYS A 46 -19.35 -4.08 -11.19
CA LYS A 46 -18.00 -3.58 -11.39
C LYS A 46 -17.41 -4.12 -12.68
N THR A 47 -16.65 -3.27 -13.35
CA THR A 47 -15.98 -3.62 -14.60
C THR A 47 -15.02 -4.80 -14.39
N PRO A 48 -15.15 -5.89 -15.17
CA PRO A 48 -14.24 -7.02 -15.13
C PRO A 48 -12.87 -6.67 -15.73
N GLY A 49 -11.97 -7.64 -15.75
CA GLY A 49 -10.70 -7.53 -16.45
C GLY A 49 -10.82 -7.84 -17.95
N ASN A 50 -9.69 -8.23 -18.54
CA ASN A 50 -9.56 -8.51 -19.97
C ASN A 50 -10.41 -9.69 -20.47
N ASP A 51 -10.71 -10.67 -19.60
CA ASP A 51 -11.52 -11.84 -19.89
C ASP A 51 -13.03 -11.55 -19.99
N GLY A 52 -13.46 -10.36 -19.56
CA GLY A 52 -14.86 -9.95 -19.57
C GLY A 52 -15.74 -10.66 -18.55
N ILE A 53 -15.21 -11.52 -17.68
CA ILE A 53 -16.00 -12.31 -16.73
C ILE A 53 -16.26 -11.48 -15.46
N PRO A 54 -17.52 -11.08 -15.17
CA PRO A 54 -17.85 -10.26 -14.01
C PRO A 54 -17.94 -11.08 -12.73
N ILE A 55 -17.93 -10.40 -11.58
CA ILE A 55 -18.02 -11.06 -10.26
C ILE A 55 -19.31 -11.85 -10.07
N GLU A 56 -20.40 -11.41 -10.68
CA GLU A 56 -21.72 -12.06 -10.64
C GLU A 56 -21.68 -13.50 -11.19
N PHE A 57 -20.83 -13.75 -12.19
CA PHE A 57 -20.59 -15.10 -12.69
C PHE A 57 -20.02 -16.00 -11.59
N TYR A 58 -18.97 -15.56 -10.89
CA TYR A 58 -18.35 -16.32 -9.81
C TYR A 58 -19.34 -16.55 -8.66
N LYS A 59 -20.09 -15.53 -8.25
CA LYS A 59 -21.11 -15.68 -7.20
C LYS A 59 -22.19 -16.70 -7.56
N LYS A 60 -22.72 -16.63 -8.79
CA LYS A 60 -23.81 -17.49 -9.23
C LYS A 60 -23.38 -18.95 -9.42
N PHE A 61 -22.21 -19.16 -10.01
CA PHE A 61 -21.74 -20.48 -10.39
C PHE A 61 -20.73 -21.09 -9.42
N TRP A 62 -20.48 -20.44 -8.27
CA TRP A 62 -19.51 -20.92 -7.28
C TRP A 62 -19.67 -22.37 -6.89
N PRO A 63 -20.89 -22.90 -6.63
CA PRO A 63 -21.08 -24.31 -6.29
C PRO A 63 -20.59 -25.30 -7.37
N LEU A 64 -20.51 -24.86 -8.63
CA LEU A 64 -20.07 -25.69 -9.74
C LEU A 64 -18.58 -25.52 -10.08
N ILE A 65 -18.02 -24.32 -9.83
CA ILE A 65 -16.65 -23.97 -10.27
C ILE A 65 -15.65 -23.92 -9.12
N SER A 66 -16.08 -23.99 -7.87
CA SER A 66 -15.20 -23.80 -6.70
C SER A 66 -14.02 -24.78 -6.69
N GLU A 67 -14.27 -26.07 -6.92
CA GLU A 67 -13.22 -27.08 -6.90
C GLU A 67 -12.14 -26.84 -7.97
N PRO A 68 -12.45 -26.77 -9.27
CA PRO A 68 -11.45 -26.49 -10.30
C PRO A 68 -10.82 -25.10 -10.14
N PHE A 69 -11.55 -24.11 -9.61
CA PHE A 69 -10.99 -22.78 -9.32
C PHE A 69 -9.92 -22.85 -8.24
N ILE A 70 -10.21 -23.51 -7.11
CA ILE A 70 -9.25 -23.66 -6.01
C ILE A 70 -8.05 -24.49 -6.44
N GLN A 71 -8.25 -25.52 -7.24
CA GLN A 71 -7.13 -26.29 -7.80
C GLN A 71 -6.24 -25.41 -8.67
N CYS A 72 -6.81 -24.60 -9.57
CA CYS A 72 -6.07 -23.69 -10.44
C CYS A 72 -5.25 -22.66 -9.65
N ILE A 73 -5.85 -21.99 -8.65
CA ILE A 73 -5.12 -20.97 -7.89
C ILE A 73 -4.01 -21.56 -7.02
N ASN A 74 -4.25 -22.74 -6.42
CA ASN A 74 -3.21 -23.42 -5.64
C ASN A 74 -2.09 -23.97 -6.54
N GLU A 75 -2.38 -24.31 -7.79
CA GLU A 75 -1.35 -24.63 -8.79
C GLU A 75 -0.47 -23.41 -9.12
N CYS A 76 -1.07 -22.21 -9.20
CA CYS A 76 -0.30 -20.96 -9.33
C CYS A 76 0.66 -20.76 -8.15
N PHE A 77 0.22 -21.07 -6.94
CA PHE A 77 1.06 -21.03 -5.75
C PHE A 77 2.23 -22.02 -5.83
N GLU A 78 1.97 -23.27 -6.21
CA GLU A 78 3.01 -24.31 -6.33
C GLU A 78 4.03 -23.99 -7.41
N LYS A 79 3.57 -23.45 -8.56
CA LYS A 79 4.45 -23.00 -9.64
C LYS A 79 5.17 -21.68 -9.32
N GLY A 80 4.67 -20.92 -8.35
CA GLY A 80 5.14 -19.55 -8.05
C GLY A 80 4.92 -18.59 -9.20
N GLU A 81 3.88 -18.81 -10.02
CA GLU A 81 3.53 -17.98 -11.16
C GLU A 81 2.06 -18.15 -11.55
N MET A 82 1.39 -17.04 -11.84
CA MET A 82 0.00 -17.03 -12.34
C MET A 82 -0.07 -17.42 -13.83
N SER A 83 -1.24 -17.84 -14.29
CA SER A 83 -1.51 -18.03 -15.72
C SER A 83 -1.38 -16.73 -16.51
N LEU A 84 -1.22 -16.79 -17.82
CA LEU A 84 -1.08 -15.61 -18.67
C LEU A 84 -2.27 -14.65 -18.50
N SER A 85 -3.50 -15.19 -18.50
CA SER A 85 -4.72 -14.40 -18.31
C SER A 85 -4.72 -13.64 -16.98
N GLN A 86 -4.34 -14.29 -15.88
CA GLN A 86 -4.27 -13.69 -14.55
C GLN A 86 -3.17 -12.65 -14.38
N LYS A 87 -2.07 -12.80 -15.13
CA LYS A 87 -0.96 -11.83 -15.13
C LYS A 87 -1.29 -10.55 -15.88
N GLN A 88 -2.21 -10.60 -16.82
CA GLN A 88 -2.56 -9.46 -17.67
C GLN A 88 -3.59 -8.54 -17.01
N ALA A 89 -3.41 -7.24 -17.20
CA ALA A 89 -4.36 -6.23 -16.78
C ALA A 89 -4.53 -5.16 -17.87
N VAL A 90 -5.68 -4.52 -17.89
CA VAL A 90 -5.95 -3.37 -18.75
C VAL A 90 -5.89 -2.11 -17.91
N ILE A 91 -5.04 -1.17 -18.27
CA ILE A 91 -4.96 0.15 -17.63
C ILE A 91 -5.95 1.07 -18.31
N THR A 92 -6.95 1.54 -17.56
CA THR A 92 -7.86 2.60 -17.96
C THR A 92 -7.54 3.89 -17.23
N LEU A 93 -7.84 5.02 -17.86
CA LEU A 93 -7.54 6.34 -17.33
C LEU A 93 -8.80 6.99 -16.74
N ILE A 94 -8.74 7.37 -15.47
CA ILE A 94 -9.81 8.11 -14.80
C ILE A 94 -9.33 9.53 -14.51
N GLU A 95 -10.10 10.52 -14.96
CA GLU A 95 -9.76 11.93 -14.74
C GLU A 95 -9.73 12.31 -13.25
N LYS A 96 -8.82 13.19 -12.88
CA LYS A 96 -8.83 13.87 -11.58
C LYS A 96 -9.80 15.05 -11.66
N LYS A 97 -10.89 15.01 -10.89
CA LYS A 97 -11.92 16.05 -10.89
C LYS A 97 -11.30 17.45 -10.72
N GLY A 98 -11.73 18.39 -11.58
CA GLY A 98 -11.32 19.79 -11.54
C GLY A 98 -9.89 20.04 -12.01
N LYS A 99 -9.26 19.09 -12.71
CA LYS A 99 -7.94 19.26 -13.33
C LYS A 99 -8.06 19.33 -14.86
N ASP A 100 -7.11 20.03 -15.51
CA ASP A 100 -7.04 20.09 -16.95
C ASP A 100 -6.74 18.72 -17.56
N ARG A 101 -7.62 18.26 -18.44
CA ARG A 101 -7.55 16.93 -19.08
C ARG A 101 -6.44 16.82 -20.13
N SER A 102 -5.87 17.93 -20.58
CA SER A 102 -4.79 17.96 -21.57
C SER A 102 -3.48 17.34 -21.04
N PHE A 103 -3.32 17.29 -19.72
CA PHE A 103 -2.11 16.76 -19.07
C PHE A 103 -2.33 15.36 -18.54
N LEU A 104 -1.48 14.40 -18.96
CA LEU A 104 -1.53 13.01 -18.49
C LEU A 104 -1.37 12.87 -16.96
N ASP A 105 -0.62 13.75 -16.32
CA ASP A 105 -0.47 13.77 -14.87
C ASP A 105 -1.79 14.05 -14.12
N ASN A 106 -2.81 14.52 -14.83
CA ASN A 106 -4.15 14.77 -14.31
C ASN A 106 -5.10 13.57 -14.45
N TRP A 107 -4.60 12.44 -14.92
CA TRP A 107 -5.32 11.17 -15.00
C TRP A 107 -4.79 10.16 -13.98
N ARG A 108 -5.67 9.25 -13.56
CA ARG A 108 -5.32 8.12 -12.70
C ARG A 108 -5.31 6.85 -13.52
N PRO A 109 -4.18 6.14 -13.62
CA PRO A 109 -4.16 4.82 -14.24
C PRO A 109 -4.76 3.81 -13.25
N ILE A 110 -5.87 3.18 -13.62
CA ILE A 110 -6.50 2.11 -12.85
C ILE A 110 -6.33 0.80 -13.61
N SER A 111 -5.78 -0.20 -12.94
CA SER A 111 -5.58 -1.53 -13.51
C SER A 111 -6.86 -2.37 -13.34
N LEU A 112 -7.48 -2.70 -14.45
CA LEU A 112 -8.57 -3.68 -14.50
C LEU A 112 -7.95 -5.08 -14.59
N VAL A 113 -7.91 -5.76 -13.46
CA VAL A 113 -7.42 -7.13 -13.31
C VAL A 113 -8.61 -8.09 -13.42
N ASN A 114 -8.41 -9.28 -13.94
CA ASN A 114 -9.43 -10.31 -14.01
C ASN A 114 -9.96 -10.68 -12.63
N VAL A 115 -11.22 -11.04 -12.56
CA VAL A 115 -11.90 -11.24 -11.28
C VAL A 115 -11.33 -12.43 -10.52
N ASP A 116 -10.92 -13.50 -11.21
CA ASP A 116 -10.24 -14.66 -10.60
C ASP A 116 -8.97 -14.24 -9.85
N ALA A 117 -8.12 -13.43 -10.49
CA ALA A 117 -6.92 -12.87 -9.84
C ALA A 117 -7.28 -11.93 -8.68
N LYS A 118 -8.38 -11.15 -8.79
CA LYS A 118 -8.86 -10.31 -7.67
C LYS A 118 -9.35 -11.14 -6.48
N ILE A 119 -9.98 -12.29 -6.71
CA ILE A 119 -10.43 -13.19 -5.63
C ILE A 119 -9.21 -13.72 -4.87
N MET A 120 -8.18 -14.22 -5.58
CA MET A 120 -6.91 -14.65 -4.97
C MET A 120 -6.24 -13.54 -4.15
N SER A 121 -6.08 -12.37 -4.78
CA SER A 121 -5.48 -11.21 -4.15
C SER A 121 -6.27 -10.74 -2.92
N LYS A 122 -7.61 -10.81 -2.97
CA LYS A 122 -8.48 -10.46 -1.85
C LYS A 122 -8.35 -11.42 -0.68
N ALA A 123 -8.14 -12.73 -0.94
CA ALA A 123 -7.89 -13.72 0.12
C ALA A 123 -6.63 -13.35 0.90
N ILE A 124 -5.54 -13.13 0.21
CA ILE A 124 -4.26 -12.72 0.84
C ILE A 124 -4.36 -11.34 1.50
N ALA A 125 -5.12 -10.40 0.89
CA ALA A 125 -5.40 -9.09 1.47
C ALA A 125 -6.19 -9.18 2.78
N THR A 126 -7.10 -10.13 2.91
CA THR A 126 -7.85 -10.34 4.15
C THR A 126 -6.98 -10.91 5.26
N ARG A 127 -6.08 -11.85 4.93
CA ARG A 127 -5.13 -12.40 5.90
C ARG A 127 -4.20 -11.32 6.46
N ILE A 128 -3.58 -10.51 5.61
CA ILE A 128 -2.68 -9.43 6.06
C ILE A 128 -3.45 -8.35 6.83
N LYS A 129 -4.67 -7.99 6.40
CA LYS A 129 -5.50 -6.98 7.06
C LYS A 129 -5.67 -7.28 8.55
N ASN A 130 -5.88 -8.54 8.92
CA ASN A 130 -6.13 -8.97 10.29
C ASN A 130 -4.91 -8.81 11.22
N VAL A 131 -3.71 -8.83 10.68
CA VAL A 131 -2.46 -8.77 11.47
C VAL A 131 -1.80 -7.39 11.45
N LEU A 132 -2.12 -6.54 10.46
CA LEU A 132 -1.53 -5.20 10.34
C LEU A 132 -1.69 -4.33 11.58
N PRO A 133 -2.82 -4.31 12.32
CA PRO A 133 -2.97 -3.49 13.52
C PRO A 133 -1.89 -3.73 14.58
N ASN A 134 -1.29 -4.93 14.59
CA ASN A 134 -0.29 -5.34 15.58
C ASN A 134 1.14 -4.88 15.23
N ILE A 135 1.42 -4.62 13.95
CA ILE A 135 2.76 -4.28 13.47
C ILE A 135 2.86 -2.88 12.86
N ILE A 136 1.74 -2.23 12.62
CA ILE A 136 1.69 -0.87 12.09
C ILE A 136 1.40 0.11 13.23
N HIS A 137 2.28 1.10 13.39
CA HIS A 137 2.16 2.09 14.45
C HIS A 137 0.82 2.85 14.37
N HIS A 138 0.26 3.22 15.52
CA HIS A 138 -1.05 3.88 15.62
C HIS A 138 -1.14 5.23 14.86
N ASN A 139 -0.04 5.89 14.60
CA ASN A 139 -0.01 7.13 13.81
C ASN A 139 -0.31 6.94 12.32
N GLN A 140 -0.34 5.68 11.82
CA GLN A 140 -0.82 5.36 10.48
C GLN A 140 -2.31 5.05 10.53
N THR A 141 -3.14 5.92 9.95
CA THR A 141 -4.60 5.77 9.96
C THR A 141 -5.20 5.33 8.63
N GLY A 142 -4.38 5.22 7.57
CA GLY A 142 -4.85 4.76 6.27
C GLY A 142 -4.80 3.24 6.14
N PHE A 143 -5.88 2.63 5.62
CA PHE A 143 -6.02 1.19 5.33
C PHE A 143 -5.90 0.24 6.53
N ILE A 144 -5.86 0.74 7.73
CA ILE A 144 -5.86 -0.07 8.95
C ILE A 144 -7.28 -0.06 9.53
N GLU A 145 -7.76 -1.23 9.89
CA GLU A 145 -9.09 -1.40 10.49
C GLU A 145 -9.20 -0.62 11.80
N ASP A 146 -10.38 -0.09 12.09
CA ASP A 146 -10.72 0.67 13.29
C ASP A 146 -9.90 1.95 13.51
N ARG A 147 -9.18 2.44 12.48
CA ARG A 147 -8.47 3.72 12.53
C ARG A 147 -9.17 4.76 11.67
N TYR A 148 -9.38 5.92 12.24
CA TYR A 148 -10.11 7.02 11.60
C TYR A 148 -9.17 8.18 11.24
N THR A 149 -9.21 8.59 9.97
CA THR A 149 -8.38 9.71 9.44
C THR A 149 -8.56 11.02 10.18
N GLY A 150 -9.79 11.26 10.69
CA GLY A 150 -10.09 12.47 11.45
C GLY A 150 -9.21 12.62 12.68
N GLU A 151 -8.74 11.53 13.27
CA GLU A 151 -7.81 11.56 14.41
C GLU A 151 -6.44 12.15 14.01
N THR A 152 -5.93 11.78 12.83
CA THR A 152 -4.69 12.40 12.31
C THR A 152 -4.87 13.89 12.08
N VAL A 153 -5.97 14.30 11.47
CA VAL A 153 -6.27 15.72 11.21
C VAL A 153 -6.42 16.48 12.53
N ARG A 154 -7.18 15.91 13.49
CA ARG A 154 -7.36 16.49 14.82
C ARG A 154 -6.02 16.65 15.54
N SER A 155 -5.19 15.62 15.53
CA SER A 155 -3.85 15.66 16.17
C SER A 155 -2.97 16.77 15.58
N ILE A 156 -3.04 17.03 14.28
CA ILE A 156 -2.30 18.14 13.66
C ILE A 156 -2.75 19.49 14.23
N PHE A 157 -4.08 19.72 14.27
CA PHE A 157 -4.61 20.97 14.83
C PHE A 157 -4.29 21.13 16.32
N ASP A 158 -4.43 20.07 17.11
CA ASP A 158 -4.10 20.09 18.55
C ASP A 158 -2.60 20.41 18.78
N ILE A 159 -1.70 19.84 17.95
CA ILE A 159 -0.28 20.15 18.03
C ILE A 159 0.01 21.60 17.60
N MET A 160 -0.63 22.11 16.55
CA MET A 160 -0.47 23.50 16.11
C MET A 160 -0.97 24.47 17.17
N ASP A 161 -2.12 24.22 17.78
CA ASP A 161 -2.66 25.04 18.86
C ASP A 161 -1.77 25.03 20.11
N PHE A 162 -1.28 23.85 20.51
CA PHE A 162 -0.33 23.70 21.61
C PHE A 162 0.97 24.48 21.37
N THR A 163 1.59 24.33 20.17
CA THR A 163 2.84 25.03 19.85
C THR A 163 2.67 26.53 19.82
N ALA A 164 1.52 27.04 19.34
CA ALA A 164 1.21 28.46 19.35
C ALA A 164 1.00 29.01 20.78
N LYS A 165 0.28 28.28 21.64
CA LYS A 165 0.04 28.70 23.02
C LYS A 165 1.27 28.65 23.92
N GLN A 166 2.16 27.70 23.68
CA GLN A 166 3.37 27.49 24.48
C GLN A 166 4.62 28.16 23.90
N ASP A 167 4.48 28.92 22.81
CA ASP A 167 5.59 29.53 22.04
C ASP A 167 6.71 28.52 21.72
N VAL A 168 6.33 27.28 21.36
CA VAL A 168 7.26 26.21 20.99
C VAL A 168 7.56 26.30 19.51
N PRO A 169 8.81 26.63 19.12
CA PRO A 169 9.15 26.66 17.69
C PRO A 169 9.08 25.27 17.07
N GLY A 170 8.45 25.15 15.91
CA GLY A 170 8.29 23.89 15.19
C GLY A 170 8.21 24.10 13.68
N LEU A 171 8.45 23.03 12.94
CA LEU A 171 8.29 22.98 11.49
C LEU A 171 7.35 21.83 11.13
N LEU A 172 6.28 22.12 10.41
CA LEU A 172 5.38 21.12 9.85
C LEU A 172 5.76 20.87 8.39
N ILE A 173 6.16 19.62 8.09
CA ILE A 173 6.55 19.20 6.75
C ILE A 173 5.52 18.23 6.20
N PHE A 174 5.00 18.53 5.00
CA PHE A 174 4.09 17.65 4.27
C PHE A 174 4.88 16.90 3.20
N ILE A 175 4.84 15.56 3.25
CA ILE A 175 5.53 14.71 2.29
C ILE A 175 4.47 13.92 1.50
N ASP A 176 4.48 14.05 0.17
CA ASP A 176 3.63 13.26 -0.74
C ASP A 176 4.50 12.38 -1.64
N PHE A 177 4.12 11.13 -1.78
CA PHE A 177 4.83 10.19 -2.64
C PHE A 177 4.33 10.30 -4.08
N ARG A 178 5.17 10.78 -4.97
CA ARG A 178 4.85 10.79 -6.40
C ARG A 178 4.74 9.35 -6.92
N LYS A 179 3.55 8.98 -7.46
CA LYS A 179 3.26 7.65 -8.03
C LYS A 179 3.63 6.50 -7.06
N ALA A 180 3.19 6.60 -5.81
CA ALA A 180 3.59 5.73 -4.72
C ALA A 180 3.46 4.23 -5.05
N PHE A 181 2.30 3.79 -5.59
CA PHE A 181 2.09 2.40 -5.97
C PHE A 181 3.03 1.95 -7.11
N ASP A 182 3.33 2.83 -8.07
CA ASP A 182 4.19 2.51 -9.20
C ASP A 182 5.68 2.50 -8.82
N SER A 183 6.05 3.15 -7.70
CA SER A 183 7.44 3.34 -7.29
C SER A 183 7.97 2.27 -6.34
N LEU A 184 7.09 1.41 -5.80
CA LEU A 184 7.47 0.40 -4.83
C LEU A 184 8.32 -0.71 -5.47
N GLU A 185 9.55 -0.87 -4.99
CA GLU A 185 10.44 -1.94 -5.43
C GLU A 185 10.03 -3.28 -4.79
N ARG A 186 9.81 -4.33 -5.60
CA ARG A 186 9.31 -5.62 -5.14
C ARG A 186 10.29 -6.35 -4.23
N ASN A 187 11.59 -6.24 -4.52
CA ASN A 187 12.62 -6.80 -3.67
C ASN A 187 12.66 -6.12 -2.30
N PHE A 188 12.52 -4.79 -2.26
CA PHE A 188 12.39 -4.07 -0.99
C PHE A 188 11.15 -4.52 -0.22
N LEU A 189 10.01 -4.66 -0.88
CA LEU A 189 8.77 -5.15 -0.28
C LEU A 189 8.96 -6.56 0.34
N GLN A 190 9.60 -7.47 -0.39
CA GLN A 190 9.90 -8.81 0.12
C GLN A 190 10.71 -8.75 1.41
N ARG A 191 11.78 -7.94 1.43
CA ARG A 191 12.62 -7.77 2.64
C ARG A 191 11.87 -7.13 3.80
N CYS A 192 10.95 -6.21 3.53
CA CYS A 192 10.06 -5.65 4.56
C CYS A 192 9.16 -6.73 5.19
N LEU A 193 8.54 -7.58 4.36
CA LEU A 193 7.71 -8.69 4.84
C LEU A 193 8.53 -9.69 5.68
N GLU A 194 9.72 -10.06 5.23
CA GLU A 194 10.64 -10.92 5.98
C GLU A 194 11.01 -10.30 7.34
N SER A 195 11.33 -9.00 7.36
CA SER A 195 11.71 -8.29 8.59
C SER A 195 10.58 -8.18 9.61
N LEU A 196 9.31 -8.15 9.14
CA LEU A 196 8.10 -8.15 9.96
C LEU A 196 7.69 -9.56 10.42
N ASN A 197 8.45 -10.59 10.07
CA ASN A 197 8.21 -12.02 10.38
C ASN A 197 6.97 -12.61 9.69
N PHE A 198 6.63 -12.13 8.45
CA PHE A 198 5.69 -12.90 7.64
C PHE A 198 6.29 -14.24 7.22
N GLY A 199 5.46 -15.25 7.14
CA GLY A 199 5.91 -16.60 6.81
C GLY A 199 6.18 -16.80 5.30
N PRO A 200 6.91 -17.86 4.94
CA PRO A 200 7.38 -18.08 3.57
C PRO A 200 6.25 -18.30 2.57
N ASN A 201 5.12 -18.90 2.97
CA ASN A 201 3.99 -19.11 2.07
C ASN A 201 3.26 -17.81 1.78
N PHE A 202 3.08 -16.94 2.78
CA PHE A 202 2.51 -15.62 2.57
C PHE A 202 3.37 -14.79 1.60
N ILE A 203 4.68 -14.74 1.84
CA ILE A 203 5.64 -14.05 0.96
C ILE A 203 5.60 -14.64 -0.45
N ARG A 204 5.55 -15.96 -0.58
CA ARG A 204 5.44 -16.65 -1.86
C ARG A 204 4.16 -16.22 -2.62
N TRP A 205 3.00 -16.14 -1.94
CA TRP A 205 1.77 -15.62 -2.55
C TRP A 205 1.97 -14.20 -3.09
N VAL A 206 2.50 -13.30 -2.27
CA VAL A 206 2.75 -11.92 -2.67
C VAL A 206 3.65 -11.86 -3.90
N MET A 207 4.76 -12.58 -3.89
CA MET A 207 5.71 -12.58 -5.01
C MET A 207 5.11 -13.21 -6.28
N THR A 208 4.27 -14.25 -6.15
CA THR A 208 3.55 -14.87 -7.26
C THR A 208 2.64 -13.87 -7.98
N PHE A 209 1.93 -13.00 -7.24
CA PHE A 209 1.05 -11.99 -7.85
C PHE A 209 1.77 -10.93 -8.68
N TYR A 210 3.07 -10.74 -8.47
CA TYR A 210 3.83 -9.71 -9.18
C TYR A 210 4.88 -10.27 -10.14
N LYS A 211 5.00 -11.61 -10.28
CA LYS A 211 5.94 -12.24 -11.19
C LYS A 211 5.47 -12.12 -12.63
N ASN A 212 6.31 -11.53 -13.49
CA ASN A 212 6.07 -11.41 -14.93
C ASN A 212 4.71 -10.82 -15.32
N ILE A 213 4.19 -9.89 -14.50
CA ILE A 213 2.90 -9.25 -14.78
C ILE A 213 3.00 -8.29 -15.95
N GLN A 214 1.92 -8.21 -16.72
CA GLN A 214 1.82 -7.41 -17.93
C GLN A 214 0.61 -6.49 -17.87
N SER A 215 0.69 -5.39 -18.59
CA SER A 215 -0.45 -4.50 -18.78
C SER A 215 -0.48 -3.96 -20.20
N CYS A 216 -1.67 -3.64 -20.69
CA CYS A 216 -1.87 -2.78 -21.85
C CYS A 216 -2.67 -1.54 -21.41
N VAL A 217 -2.60 -0.47 -22.17
CA VAL A 217 -3.39 0.75 -21.93
C VAL A 217 -4.55 0.77 -22.90
N ILE A 218 -5.75 1.06 -22.39
CA ILE A 218 -6.92 1.32 -23.22
C ILE A 218 -7.29 2.81 -23.15
N ASN A 219 -7.45 3.44 -24.31
CA ASN A 219 -7.95 4.80 -24.42
C ASN A 219 -8.83 4.93 -25.66
N ASN A 220 -10.05 5.47 -25.50
CA ASN A 220 -11.02 5.63 -26.59
C ASN A 220 -11.23 4.35 -27.44
N GLY A 221 -11.29 3.20 -26.80
CA GLY A 221 -11.49 1.90 -27.48
C GLY A 221 -10.24 1.32 -28.17
N ILE A 222 -9.12 2.03 -28.17
CA ILE A 222 -7.85 1.56 -28.73
C ILE A 222 -6.97 1.02 -27.62
N THR A 223 -6.44 -0.18 -27.79
CA THR A 223 -5.53 -0.83 -26.85
C THR A 223 -4.10 -0.85 -27.38
N SER A 224 -3.13 -0.58 -26.50
CA SER A 224 -1.71 -0.78 -26.81
C SER A 224 -1.35 -2.26 -26.80
N ASN A 225 -0.14 -2.59 -27.27
CA ASN A 225 0.45 -3.89 -26.98
C ASN A 225 0.69 -4.08 -25.47
N TYR A 226 0.74 -5.35 -25.02
CA TYR A 226 1.12 -5.67 -23.65
C TYR A 226 2.60 -5.37 -23.41
N PHE A 227 2.86 -4.76 -22.25
CA PHE A 227 4.22 -4.51 -21.75
C PHE A 227 4.37 -5.04 -20.33
N THR A 228 5.59 -5.41 -19.98
CA THR A 228 5.90 -5.94 -18.64
C THR A 228 5.95 -4.82 -17.61
N ILE A 229 5.39 -5.07 -16.44
CA ILE A 229 5.47 -4.19 -15.27
C ILE A 229 6.59 -4.70 -14.37
N GLU A 230 7.71 -4.01 -14.33
CA GLU A 230 8.91 -4.45 -13.62
C GLU A 230 8.92 -4.10 -12.13
N ARG A 231 8.21 -3.04 -11.73
CA ARG A 231 8.12 -2.55 -10.35
C ARG A 231 6.72 -2.06 -10.01
N GLY A 232 6.52 -1.76 -8.76
CA GLY A 232 5.24 -1.26 -8.25
C GLY A 232 4.23 -2.35 -7.95
N VAL A 233 3.12 -1.91 -7.35
CA VAL A 233 1.92 -2.69 -7.07
C VAL A 233 0.75 -2.14 -7.87
N ARG A 234 -0.20 -2.99 -8.24
CA ARG A 234 -1.29 -2.61 -9.15
C ARG A 234 -2.31 -1.70 -8.46
N GLN A 235 -2.56 -0.51 -9.03
CA GLN A 235 -3.61 0.37 -8.55
C GLN A 235 -4.98 -0.23 -8.92
N GLY A 236 -5.79 -0.59 -7.92
CA GLY A 236 -7.08 -1.26 -8.07
C GLY A 236 -7.08 -2.73 -7.63
N ASP A 237 -5.93 -3.28 -7.27
CA ASP A 237 -5.80 -4.60 -6.67
C ASP A 237 -6.09 -4.53 -5.15
N PRO A 238 -6.87 -5.45 -4.57
CA PRO A 238 -7.21 -5.46 -3.15
C PRO A 238 -6.02 -5.54 -2.18
N LEU A 239 -4.93 -6.19 -2.57
CA LEU A 239 -3.74 -6.39 -1.72
C LEU A 239 -2.81 -5.18 -1.72
N SER A 240 -2.76 -4.42 -2.84
CA SER A 240 -1.79 -3.34 -3.05
C SER A 240 -1.73 -2.28 -1.94
N PRO A 241 -2.85 -1.81 -1.37
CA PRO A 241 -2.81 -0.82 -0.29
C PRO A 241 -2.07 -1.31 0.96
N TYR A 242 -2.28 -2.55 1.34
CA TYR A 242 -1.65 -3.15 2.51
C TYR A 242 -0.15 -3.33 2.33
N LEU A 243 0.28 -3.77 1.15
CA LEU A 243 1.70 -3.89 0.81
C LEU A 243 2.41 -2.54 0.81
N PHE A 244 1.73 -1.51 0.35
CA PHE A 244 2.26 -0.15 0.41
C PHE A 244 2.42 0.33 1.86
N VAL A 245 1.42 0.10 2.73
CA VAL A 245 1.50 0.44 4.16
C VAL A 245 2.67 -0.28 4.83
N VAL A 246 2.86 -1.57 4.55
CA VAL A 246 4.01 -2.36 5.06
C VAL A 246 5.34 -1.72 4.68
N ALA A 247 5.51 -1.34 3.43
CA ALA A 247 6.75 -0.74 2.97
C ALA A 247 7.00 0.65 3.58
N VAL A 248 5.96 1.48 3.68
CA VAL A 248 6.08 2.85 4.24
C VAL A 248 6.30 2.81 5.75
N GLU A 249 5.82 1.78 6.45
CA GLU A 249 6.04 1.64 7.90
C GLU A 249 7.53 1.53 8.24
N THR A 250 8.35 0.88 7.41
CA THR A 250 9.80 0.82 7.66
C THR A 250 10.46 2.20 7.62
N LEU A 251 10.05 3.07 6.70
CA LEU A 251 10.47 4.47 6.67
C LEU A 251 9.98 5.23 7.92
N ALA A 252 8.75 4.98 8.32
CA ALA A 252 8.18 5.59 9.52
C ALA A 252 8.94 5.19 10.79
N ILE A 253 9.31 3.92 10.90
CA ILE A 253 10.16 3.42 11.99
C ILE A 253 11.52 4.15 11.98
N ALA A 254 12.16 4.27 10.81
CA ALA A 254 13.43 4.97 10.68
C ALA A 254 13.34 6.44 11.17
N ILE A 255 12.27 7.16 10.82
CA ILE A 255 12.03 8.53 11.26
C ILE A 255 11.82 8.58 12.78
N ARG A 256 11.00 7.70 13.34
CA ARG A 256 10.72 7.66 14.79
C ARG A 256 11.97 7.35 15.62
N GLN A 257 12.83 6.46 15.14
CA GLN A 257 14.04 6.04 15.82
C GLN A 257 15.20 7.02 15.66
N ASN A 258 15.15 7.91 14.68
CA ASN A 258 16.23 8.86 14.45
C ASN A 258 16.30 9.90 15.58
N SER A 259 17.39 9.88 16.35
CA SER A 259 17.61 10.79 17.47
C SER A 259 17.85 12.26 17.06
N LYS A 260 18.24 12.50 15.80
CA LYS A 260 18.43 13.84 15.24
C LYS A 260 17.11 14.52 14.89
N ILE A 261 16.05 13.72 14.65
CA ILE A 261 14.70 14.21 14.41
C ILE A 261 14.00 14.32 15.76
N LYS A 262 13.64 15.55 16.15
CA LYS A 262 12.89 15.81 17.37
C LYS A 262 11.44 16.12 17.02
N GLY A 263 10.50 15.42 17.68
CA GLY A 263 9.08 15.69 17.57
C GLY A 263 8.61 16.79 18.51
N ILE A 264 7.32 17.07 18.47
CA ILE A 264 6.65 17.90 19.46
C ILE A 264 6.18 16.99 20.59
N THR A 265 6.54 17.36 21.81
CA THR A 265 6.16 16.60 23.01
C THR A 265 5.02 17.30 23.72
N ILE A 266 3.91 16.57 23.91
CA ILE A 266 2.73 16.97 24.66
C ILE A 266 2.49 15.88 25.71
N ASP A 267 2.37 16.24 26.98
CA ASP A 267 2.13 15.30 28.08
C ASP A 267 3.04 14.05 28.04
N GLN A 268 4.34 14.25 27.88
CA GLN A 268 5.39 13.22 27.80
C GLN A 268 5.35 12.36 26.52
N LYS A 269 4.40 12.56 25.62
CA LYS A 269 4.31 11.85 24.34
C LYS A 269 4.94 12.68 23.22
N GLU A 270 6.03 12.18 22.65
CA GLU A 270 6.67 12.80 21.48
C GLU A 270 5.98 12.34 20.18
N THR A 271 5.54 13.29 19.38
CA THR A 271 5.00 13.04 18.04
C THR A 271 5.95 13.57 16.97
N LYS A 272 6.61 12.67 16.24
CA LYS A 272 7.52 13.00 15.11
C LYS A 272 6.82 12.88 13.76
N LEU A 273 5.85 11.97 13.66
CA LEU A 273 5.26 11.59 12.38
C LEU A 273 3.79 11.24 12.56
N LEU A 274 2.96 11.75 11.67
CA LEU A 274 1.58 11.35 11.47
C LEU A 274 1.43 10.88 10.02
N GLN A 275 0.77 9.75 9.78
CA GLN A 275 0.68 9.16 8.47
C GLN A 275 -0.77 8.88 8.09
N TYR A 276 -1.02 9.10 6.81
CA TYR A 276 -2.27 8.74 6.19
C TYR A 276 -2.01 8.26 4.77
N ALA A 277 -2.04 6.95 4.58
CA ALA A 277 -1.97 6.36 3.24
C ALA A 277 -3.38 6.30 2.65
N MET A 278 -3.61 6.97 1.53
CA MET A 278 -4.87 6.97 0.81
C MET A 278 -4.70 6.58 -0.65
N THR A 279 -5.65 5.82 -1.21
CA THR A 279 -5.66 5.43 -2.62
C THR A 279 -5.88 6.59 -3.59
N GLN A 280 -6.36 7.74 -3.11
CA GLN A 280 -6.74 8.86 -3.98
C GLN A 280 -6.02 10.18 -3.72
N ARG A 281 -5.48 10.38 -2.53
CA ARG A 281 -4.63 11.51 -2.16
C ARG A 281 -3.70 11.03 -1.06
N GLN A 282 -2.45 10.81 -1.40
CA GLN A 282 -1.45 10.44 -0.41
C GLN A 282 -0.96 11.71 0.26
N PHE A 283 -1.31 11.88 1.53
CA PHE A 283 -0.67 12.86 2.38
C PHE A 283 0.06 12.10 3.48
N SER A 284 1.34 12.24 3.54
CA SER A 284 2.13 11.86 4.68
C SER A 284 2.51 13.15 5.41
N TRP A 285 2.22 13.20 6.71
CA TRP A 285 2.52 14.37 7.53
C TRP A 285 3.69 14.04 8.43
N THR A 286 4.73 14.83 8.38
CA THR A 286 5.85 14.72 9.31
C THR A 286 5.94 16.01 10.09
N LEU A 287 5.73 15.93 11.40
CA LEU A 287 6.04 17.01 12.34
C LEU A 287 7.47 16.83 12.79
N THR A 288 8.34 17.75 12.43
CA THR A 288 9.74 17.68 12.79
C THR A 288 10.19 18.99 13.40
N ARG A 289 10.70 18.94 14.62
CA ARG A 289 11.49 20.04 15.20
C ARG A 289 12.92 19.90 14.72
N LEU A 290 13.28 20.60 13.64
CA LEU A 290 14.68 20.79 13.28
C LEU A 290 15.27 21.83 14.25
N LYS A 291 16.22 21.42 15.11
CA LYS A 291 17.14 22.37 15.69
C LYS A 291 18.01 22.88 14.55
N LEU A 292 17.67 24.04 14.01
CA LEU A 292 18.63 24.82 13.24
C LEU A 292 19.75 25.20 14.17
N PHE A 293 20.95 24.66 13.93
CA PHE A 293 22.16 25.22 14.46
C PHE A 293 22.20 26.66 13.99
N SER A 294 22.11 27.58 14.95
CA SER A 294 22.35 28.99 14.72
C SER A 294 23.85 29.18 14.39
N SER A 295 24.16 29.14 13.12
CA SER A 295 25.33 29.79 12.58
C SER A 295 25.04 30.16 11.13
N CYS A 296 24.96 31.46 10.95
CA CYS A 296 25.09 32.25 9.72
C CYS A 296 23.89 32.44 8.79
N SER A 297 23.50 33.68 8.82
CA SER A 297 23.23 34.58 7.68
C SER A 297 21.99 34.34 6.82
N THR A 298 21.08 35.26 7.03
CA THR A 298 20.33 36.01 6.00
C THR A 298 19.86 35.17 4.78
N ILE A 299 18.69 34.62 4.89
CA ILE A 299 17.87 34.40 3.68
C ILE A 299 16.91 35.57 3.57
N SER A 300 17.21 36.44 2.61
CA SER A 300 16.38 37.54 2.18
C SER A 300 14.98 37.03 1.81
N ARG A 301 13.97 37.66 2.38
CA ARG A 301 12.62 37.63 1.88
C ARG A 301 12.61 38.17 0.45
N SER A 302 12.31 37.37 -0.54
CA SER A 302 11.75 37.81 -1.80
C SER A 302 10.31 37.40 -1.83
N SER A 303 9.45 38.35 -1.54
CA SER A 303 8.03 38.41 -1.79
C SER A 303 7.77 38.54 -3.31
N GLN A 304 6.54 38.13 -3.72
CA GLN A 304 5.85 38.41 -5.01
C GLN A 304 6.16 37.36 -6.10
N VAL A 305 5.22 36.81 -6.79
CA VAL A 305 3.80 37.08 -7.16
C VAL A 305 3.08 35.74 -7.24
#